data_394132a574d99e231e8ee432ff231f28
#
_entry.id   394132a574d99e231e8ee432ff231f28
#
_cell.length_a   1.000
_cell.length_b   1.000
_cell.length_c   1.000
_cell.angle_alpha   90.00
_cell.angle_beta   90.00
_cell.angle_gamma   90.00
#
_symmetry.space_group_name_H-M   'P 1'
#
loop_
_entity.id
_entity.type
_entity.pdbx_description
1 polymer ?
#
loop_
_entity_poly.entity_id
_entity_poly.type
_entity_poly.pdbx_seq_one_letter_code
_entity_poly.pdbx_strand_id
1 'polypeptide(L)'
;MKKVAIIYSEYTPVIDAIISYLKGFEVKIFDSYTQELNDFDLIVNTNYKNEIPENHINVHYSLLPAFQDEEPVKQAFLAGVKVTGITFYYTKPQRIIAQYPIFISNFSHYDDVERELEYLEQTIYPLILEKILNNEPFEIRQLLSQGCSGNCGGCSSCKH
;
A
#
# COMPACT_ATOMS: atom_id res chain seq x y z
N MET A 1 -0.39 11.16 21.41
CA MET A 1 0.21 10.24 20.40
C MET A 1 -0.92 9.70 19.55
N LYS A 2 -0.78 9.76 18.23
CA LYS A 2 -1.80 9.22 17.33
C LYS A 2 -1.83 7.69 17.37
N LYS A 3 -3.02 7.13 17.29
CA LYS A 3 -3.29 5.70 17.39
C LYS A 3 -3.64 5.14 16.02
N VAL A 4 -2.98 4.06 15.62
CA VAL A 4 -3.16 3.38 14.34
C VAL A 4 -3.64 1.95 14.59
N ALA A 5 -4.76 1.59 13.97
CA ALA A 5 -5.24 0.22 13.94
C ALA A 5 -4.89 -0.42 12.60
N ILE A 6 -4.26 -1.58 12.62
CA ILE A 6 -4.04 -2.41 11.42
C ILE A 6 -4.99 -3.59 11.51
N ILE A 7 -5.84 -3.76 10.50
CA ILE A 7 -6.76 -4.90 10.41
C ILE A 7 -6.38 -5.81 9.25
N TYR A 8 -6.45 -7.13 9.46
CA TYR A 8 -6.02 -8.13 8.50
C TYR A 8 -6.83 -9.43 8.64
N SER A 9 -6.89 -10.21 7.57
CA SER A 9 -7.37 -11.61 7.58
C SER A 9 -6.21 -12.60 7.70
N GLU A 10 -5.11 -12.32 7.00
CA GLU A 10 -3.88 -13.11 7.04
C GLU A 10 -2.69 -12.22 7.40
N TYR A 11 -1.88 -12.68 8.34
CA TYR A 11 -0.67 -11.96 8.72
C TYR A 11 0.38 -12.03 7.59
N THR A 12 0.81 -10.87 7.12
CA THR A 12 1.78 -10.76 6.02
C THR A 12 2.95 -9.86 6.40
N PRO A 13 4.10 -9.96 5.71
CA PRO A 13 5.25 -9.09 5.94
C PRO A 13 4.96 -7.58 5.83
N VAL A 14 3.88 -7.19 5.15
CA VAL A 14 3.43 -5.79 5.10
C VAL A 14 3.16 -5.24 6.49
N ILE A 15 2.56 -6.05 7.36
CA ILE A 15 2.25 -5.66 8.75
C ILE A 15 3.54 -5.37 9.52
N ASP A 16 4.54 -6.24 9.43
CA ASP A 16 5.85 -6.03 10.07
C ASP A 16 6.54 -4.76 9.55
N ALA A 17 6.46 -4.52 8.25
CA ALA A 17 7.02 -3.32 7.63
C ALA A 17 6.34 -2.04 8.17
N ILE A 18 5.02 -2.03 8.28
CA ILE A 18 4.26 -0.91 8.84
C ILE A 18 4.63 -0.67 10.30
N ILE A 19 4.61 -1.72 11.13
CA ILE A 19 4.93 -1.61 12.56
C ILE A 19 6.36 -1.08 12.76
N SER A 20 7.32 -1.60 12.01
CA SER A 20 8.73 -1.18 12.14
C SER A 20 8.96 0.27 11.73
N TYR A 21 8.16 0.78 10.81
CA TYR A 21 8.24 2.15 10.32
C TYR A 21 7.54 3.16 11.24
N LEU A 22 6.42 2.75 11.84
CA LEU A 22 5.58 3.61 12.69
C LEU A 22 5.96 3.57 14.19
N LYS A 23 7.24 3.44 14.53
CA LYS A 23 7.72 3.35 15.92
C LYS A 23 7.38 4.56 16.81
N GLY A 24 7.08 5.71 16.21
CA GLY A 24 6.66 6.92 16.92
C GLY A 24 5.16 7.01 17.21
N PHE A 25 4.39 5.98 16.87
CA PHE A 25 2.94 5.95 16.99
C PHE A 25 2.49 4.74 17.82
N GLU A 26 1.29 4.83 18.41
CA GLU A 26 0.66 3.68 19.05
C GLU A 26 0.00 2.81 17.99
N VAL A 27 0.56 1.63 17.72
CA VAL A 27 0.06 0.70 16.70
C VAL A 27 -0.53 -0.54 17.36
N LYS A 28 -1.77 -0.87 17.01
CA LYS A 28 -2.45 -2.10 17.45
C LYS A 28 -2.94 -2.88 16.23
N ILE A 29 -2.83 -4.20 16.28
CA ILE A 29 -3.25 -5.10 15.21
C ILE A 29 -4.52 -5.86 15.58
N PHE A 30 -5.37 -6.09 14.59
CA PHE A 30 -6.67 -6.76 14.73
C PHE A 30 -6.83 -7.80 13.62
N ASP A 31 -7.19 -9.02 14.00
CA ASP A 31 -7.51 -10.12 13.07
C ASP A 31 -8.99 -10.19 12.73
N SER A 32 -9.80 -9.36 13.37
CA SER A 32 -11.25 -9.30 13.18
C SER A 32 -11.78 -7.91 13.51
N TYR A 33 -12.94 -7.59 12.94
CA TYR A 33 -13.61 -6.32 13.22
C TYR A 33 -14.08 -6.25 14.68
N THR A 34 -13.88 -5.10 15.28
CA THR A 34 -14.37 -4.75 16.63
C THR A 34 -14.72 -3.27 16.68
N GLN A 35 -15.67 -2.90 17.52
CA GLN A 35 -16.04 -1.48 17.74
C GLN A 35 -14.89 -0.65 18.33
N GLU A 36 -13.89 -1.28 18.91
CA GLU A 36 -12.68 -0.62 19.39
C GLU A 36 -11.96 0.16 18.28
N LEU A 37 -12.13 -0.21 17.01
CA LEU A 37 -11.56 0.49 15.88
C LEU A 37 -11.94 1.97 15.80
N ASN A 38 -13.11 2.34 16.37
CA ASN A 38 -13.55 3.74 16.44
C ASN A 38 -12.67 4.63 17.33
N ASP A 39 -11.87 4.04 18.21
CA ASP A 39 -11.00 4.77 19.13
C ASP A 39 -9.63 5.11 18.52
N PHE A 40 -9.43 4.75 17.24
CA PHE A 40 -8.18 4.99 16.52
C PHE A 40 -8.26 6.18 15.58
N ASP A 41 -7.16 6.91 15.46
CA ASP A 41 -7.05 8.06 14.54
C ASP A 41 -6.96 7.63 13.08
N LEU A 42 -6.44 6.43 12.83
CA LEU A 42 -6.30 5.86 11.50
C LEU A 42 -6.53 4.34 11.53
N ILE A 43 -7.37 3.87 10.63
CA ILE A 43 -7.60 2.44 10.39
C ILE A 43 -6.95 2.08 9.06
N VAL A 44 -6.09 1.07 9.08
CA VAL A 44 -5.32 0.58 7.94
C VAL A 44 -5.71 -0.86 7.65
N ASN A 45 -6.29 -1.09 6.47
CA ASN A 45 -6.58 -2.43 6.00
C ASN A 45 -5.39 -2.94 5.15
N THR A 46 -4.88 -4.12 5.48
CA THR A 46 -3.86 -4.78 4.68
C THR A 46 -4.46 -5.85 3.76
N ASN A 47 -5.29 -6.73 4.27
CA ASN A 47 -5.97 -7.76 3.48
C ASN A 47 -7.26 -8.29 4.12
N TYR A 48 -7.87 -7.52 4.99
CA TYR A 48 -9.13 -7.91 5.62
C TYR A 48 -10.26 -7.90 4.60
N LYS A 49 -10.97 -9.03 4.51
CA LYS A 49 -11.93 -9.29 3.41
C LYS A 49 -13.36 -8.89 3.74
N ASN A 50 -13.69 -8.75 5.04
CA ASN A 50 -15.04 -8.40 5.45
C ASN A 50 -15.23 -6.88 5.50
N GLU A 51 -16.48 -6.47 5.62
CA GLU A 51 -16.81 -5.05 5.69
C GLU A 51 -16.26 -4.37 6.96
N ILE A 52 -15.74 -3.17 6.79
CA ILE A 52 -15.35 -2.24 7.87
C ILE A 52 -16.24 -1.01 7.70
N PRO A 53 -17.16 -0.73 8.65
CA PRO A 53 -18.09 0.41 8.53
C PRO A 53 -17.39 1.77 8.50
N GLU A 54 -16.30 1.93 9.25
CA GLU A 54 -15.55 3.17 9.37
C GLU A 54 -14.72 3.46 8.11
N ASN A 55 -14.45 4.74 7.87
CA ASN A 55 -13.49 5.11 6.83
C ASN A 55 -12.10 4.58 7.19
N HIS A 56 -11.46 3.95 6.24
CA HIS A 56 -10.14 3.36 6.42
C HIS A 56 -9.33 3.47 5.15
N ILE A 57 -8.03 3.26 5.26
CA ILE A 57 -7.14 3.14 4.11
C ILE A 57 -7.12 1.69 3.65
N ASN A 58 -7.28 1.49 2.36
CA ASN A 58 -7.18 0.20 1.72
C ASN A 58 -6.20 0.26 0.54
N VAL A 59 -5.78 -0.90 0.10
CA VAL A 59 -4.89 -1.08 -1.04
C VAL A 59 -5.54 -2.00 -2.06
N HIS A 60 -5.35 -1.69 -3.35
CA HIS A 60 -5.87 -2.49 -4.45
C HIS A 60 -4.78 -2.67 -5.52
N TYR A 61 -4.63 -3.88 -6.00
CA TYR A 61 -3.60 -4.24 -6.99
C TYR A 61 -4.06 -3.96 -8.42
N SER A 62 -4.47 -2.73 -8.64
CA SER A 62 -4.74 -2.15 -9.96
C SER A 62 -4.59 -0.64 -9.91
N LEU A 63 -4.59 0.00 -11.05
CA LEU A 63 -4.73 1.46 -11.16
C LEU A 63 -6.22 1.81 -11.19
N LEU A 64 -6.84 1.97 -10.02
CA LEU A 64 -8.26 2.31 -9.93
C LEU A 64 -8.57 3.57 -10.79
N PRO A 65 -9.69 3.61 -11.51
CA PRO A 65 -10.86 2.72 -11.42
C PRO A 65 -10.78 1.43 -12.27
N ALA A 66 -9.67 1.13 -12.91
CA ALA A 66 -9.51 -0.10 -13.67
C ALA A 66 -9.49 -1.35 -12.77
N PHE A 67 -10.11 -2.43 -13.22
CA PHE A 67 -10.10 -3.75 -12.56
C PHE A 67 -10.46 -3.69 -11.07
N GLN A 68 -11.67 -3.21 -10.78
CA GLN A 68 -12.16 -3.01 -9.40
C GLN A 68 -12.54 -4.30 -8.67
N ASP A 69 -12.76 -5.38 -9.40
CA ASP A 69 -13.26 -6.65 -8.88
C ASP A 69 -12.16 -7.49 -8.22
N GLU A 70 -12.52 -8.70 -7.80
CA GLU A 70 -11.57 -9.68 -7.28
C GLU A 70 -10.56 -10.12 -8.34
N GLU A 71 -9.38 -10.55 -7.91
CA GLU A 71 -8.27 -10.98 -8.78
C GLU A 71 -7.85 -9.93 -9.84
N PRO A 72 -7.63 -8.65 -9.46
CA PRO A 72 -7.39 -7.57 -10.42
C PRO A 72 -6.13 -7.78 -11.26
N VAL A 73 -5.09 -8.39 -10.70
CA VAL A 73 -3.83 -8.66 -11.40
C VAL A 73 -4.03 -9.67 -12.52
N LYS A 74 -4.74 -10.76 -12.22
CA LYS A 74 -5.08 -11.78 -13.21
C LYS A 74 -5.94 -11.22 -14.33
N GLN A 75 -6.96 -10.42 -13.98
CA GLN A 75 -7.83 -9.77 -14.96
C GLN A 75 -7.05 -8.83 -15.88
N ALA A 76 -6.16 -8.01 -15.33
CA ALA A 76 -5.31 -7.10 -16.09
C ALA A 76 -4.37 -7.87 -17.03
N PHE A 77 -3.76 -8.94 -16.56
CA PHE A 77 -2.87 -9.79 -17.35
C PHE A 77 -3.60 -10.45 -18.53
N LEU A 78 -4.77 -11.04 -18.26
CA LEU A 78 -5.59 -11.71 -19.29
C LEU A 78 -6.21 -10.72 -20.30
N ALA A 79 -6.51 -9.49 -19.86
CA ALA A 79 -7.01 -8.45 -20.74
C ALA A 79 -5.94 -7.92 -21.72
N GLY A 80 -4.67 -8.22 -21.47
CA GLY A 80 -3.56 -7.79 -22.31
C GLY A 80 -3.19 -6.32 -22.18
N VAL A 81 -3.58 -5.65 -21.09
CA VAL A 81 -3.12 -4.28 -20.81
C VAL A 81 -1.62 -4.27 -20.58
N LYS A 82 -0.96 -3.16 -20.91
CA LYS A 82 0.50 -3.06 -20.81
C LYS A 82 0.97 -2.50 -19.47
N VAL A 83 0.08 -1.82 -18.77
CA VAL A 83 0.34 -1.14 -17.48
C VAL A 83 -0.73 -1.53 -16.49
N THR A 84 -0.31 -1.90 -15.29
CA THR A 84 -1.15 -2.00 -14.10
C THR A 84 -0.43 -1.31 -12.93
N GLY A 85 -0.83 -1.56 -11.72
CA GLY A 85 -0.15 -0.95 -10.59
C GLY A 85 -0.85 -1.22 -9.27
N ILE A 86 -0.56 -0.37 -8.31
CA ILE A 86 -1.11 -0.43 -6.97
C ILE A 86 -1.75 0.92 -6.64
N THR A 87 -2.91 0.89 -5.99
CA THR A 87 -3.63 2.08 -5.52
C THR A 87 -3.85 2.00 -4.02
N PHE A 88 -3.48 3.07 -3.33
CA PHE A 88 -3.81 3.31 -1.91
C PHE A 88 -4.92 4.35 -1.85
N TYR A 89 -5.99 4.07 -1.10
CA TYR A 89 -7.17 4.92 -1.11
C TYR A 89 -7.94 4.89 0.21
N TYR A 90 -8.65 5.98 0.50
CA TYR A 90 -9.69 6.00 1.52
C TYR A 90 -10.98 5.39 0.97
N THR A 91 -11.71 4.68 1.80
CA THR A 91 -12.90 3.92 1.40
C THR A 91 -14.20 4.71 1.46
N LYS A 92 -14.33 5.66 2.38
CA LYS A 92 -15.61 6.36 2.68
C LYS A 92 -15.41 7.87 2.92
N PRO A 93 -15.61 8.74 1.90
CA PRO A 93 -15.82 8.40 0.49
C PRO A 93 -14.56 7.84 -0.15
N GLN A 94 -14.72 7.11 -1.25
CA GLN A 94 -13.57 6.60 -2.00
C GLN A 94 -12.75 7.76 -2.55
N ARG A 95 -11.49 7.84 -2.13
CA ARG A 95 -10.55 8.87 -2.55
C ARG A 95 -9.15 8.29 -2.69
N ILE A 96 -8.60 8.38 -3.88
CA ILE A 96 -7.25 7.92 -4.16
C ILE A 96 -6.24 8.79 -3.40
N ILE A 97 -5.35 8.13 -2.65
CA ILE A 97 -4.25 8.76 -1.93
C ILE A 97 -3.00 8.76 -2.82
N ALA A 98 -2.67 7.61 -3.40
CA ALA A 98 -1.47 7.42 -4.20
C ALA A 98 -1.64 6.23 -5.14
N GLN A 99 -0.96 6.28 -6.29
CA GLN A 99 -0.89 5.20 -7.25
C GLN A 99 0.54 5.03 -7.75
N TYR A 100 0.96 3.78 -7.95
CA TYR A 100 2.25 3.46 -8.55
C TYR A 100 2.08 2.47 -9.69
N PRO A 101 2.46 2.84 -10.94
CA PRO A 101 2.31 1.99 -12.11
C PRO A 101 3.49 1.04 -12.28
N ILE A 102 3.21 -0.14 -12.83
CA ILE A 102 4.21 -1.09 -13.31
C ILE A 102 3.87 -1.56 -14.73
N PHE A 103 4.88 -1.97 -15.50
CA PHE A 103 4.68 -2.52 -16.84
C PHE A 103 4.50 -4.04 -16.75
N ILE A 104 3.33 -4.53 -17.14
CA ILE A 104 3.01 -5.97 -17.18
C ILE A 104 3.90 -6.71 -18.18
N SER A 105 4.29 -6.06 -19.28
CA SER A 105 5.11 -6.66 -20.34
C SER A 105 6.48 -7.18 -19.88
N ASN A 106 6.95 -6.77 -18.68
CA ASN A 106 8.18 -7.27 -18.08
C ASN A 106 8.03 -8.64 -17.42
N PHE A 107 6.81 -9.16 -17.32
CA PHE A 107 6.49 -10.39 -16.59
C PHE A 107 5.85 -11.42 -17.51
N SER A 108 6.20 -12.69 -17.33
CA SER A 108 5.67 -13.80 -18.14
C SER A 108 4.43 -14.46 -17.52
N HIS A 109 4.13 -14.19 -16.25
CA HIS A 109 2.99 -14.75 -15.53
C HIS A 109 2.42 -13.76 -14.53
N TYR A 110 1.10 -13.80 -14.27
CA TYR A 110 0.46 -12.87 -13.34
C TYR A 110 0.91 -13.05 -11.88
N ASP A 111 1.38 -14.23 -11.47
CA ASP A 111 1.95 -14.43 -10.12
C ASP A 111 3.22 -13.60 -9.90
N ASP A 112 4.02 -13.39 -10.95
CA ASP A 112 5.21 -12.53 -10.88
C ASP A 112 4.83 -11.06 -10.71
N VAL A 113 3.75 -10.64 -11.35
CA VAL A 113 3.18 -9.28 -11.18
C VAL A 113 2.69 -9.10 -9.77
N GLU A 114 1.96 -10.06 -9.20
CA GLU A 114 1.49 -10.00 -7.81
C GLU A 114 2.64 -9.87 -6.82
N ARG A 115 3.70 -10.65 -6.98
CA ARG A 115 4.90 -10.55 -6.12
C ARG A 115 5.56 -9.20 -6.19
N GLU A 116 5.64 -8.60 -7.37
CA GLU A 116 6.17 -7.23 -7.51
C GLU A 116 5.29 -6.21 -6.80
N LEU A 117 3.97 -6.34 -6.91
CA LEU A 117 3.03 -5.46 -6.21
C LEU A 117 3.05 -5.64 -4.69
N GLU A 118 3.22 -6.86 -4.21
CA GLU A 118 3.42 -7.14 -2.77
C GLU A 118 4.70 -6.48 -2.25
N TYR A 119 5.77 -6.54 -3.00
CA TYR A 119 7.03 -5.86 -2.67
C TYR A 119 6.84 -4.33 -2.63
N LEU A 120 6.15 -3.76 -3.60
CA LEU A 120 5.83 -2.34 -3.63
C LEU A 120 4.93 -1.92 -2.47
N GLU A 121 3.96 -2.74 -2.11
CA GLU A 121 3.10 -2.51 -0.94
C GLU A 121 3.94 -2.43 0.34
N GLN A 122 4.83 -3.40 0.57
CA GLN A 122 5.72 -3.40 1.74
C GLN A 122 6.62 -2.16 1.80
N THR A 123 7.04 -1.65 0.66
CA THR A 123 7.93 -0.49 0.55
C THR A 123 7.19 0.83 0.69
N ILE A 124 6.05 0.96 0.02
CA ILE A 124 5.35 2.24 -0.14
C ILE A 124 4.33 2.48 0.99
N TYR A 125 3.60 1.44 1.42
CA TYR A 125 2.52 1.60 2.40
C TYR A 125 2.99 2.26 3.70
N PRO A 126 4.09 1.80 4.33
CA PRO A 126 4.59 2.44 5.54
C PRO A 126 4.94 3.92 5.36
N LEU A 127 5.54 4.26 4.23
CA LEU A 127 5.92 5.65 3.91
C LEU A 127 4.70 6.56 3.77
N ILE A 128 3.66 6.09 3.08
CA ILE A 128 2.40 6.82 2.93
C ILE A 128 1.75 7.06 4.29
N LEU A 129 1.67 6.02 5.13
CA LEU A 129 1.04 6.10 6.45
C LEU A 129 1.77 7.09 7.36
N GLU A 130 3.09 7.08 7.35
CA GLU A 130 3.90 8.04 8.12
C GLU A 130 3.60 9.49 7.70
N LYS A 131 3.57 9.75 6.39
CA LYS A 131 3.26 11.09 5.87
C LYS A 131 1.85 11.55 6.23
N ILE A 132 0.86 10.67 6.14
CA ILE A 132 -0.52 10.97 6.54
C ILE A 132 -0.59 11.30 8.03
N LEU A 133 0.05 10.50 8.88
CA LEU A 133 0.04 10.69 10.33
C LEU A 133 0.73 11.98 10.77
N ASN A 134 1.77 12.39 10.05
CA ASN A 134 2.48 13.65 10.28
C ASN A 134 1.83 14.87 9.61
N ASN A 135 0.73 14.66 8.87
CA ASN A 135 0.09 15.68 8.03
C ASN A 135 1.06 16.34 7.02
N GLU A 136 1.97 15.54 6.48
CA GLU A 136 2.93 16.00 5.50
C GLU A 136 2.45 15.73 4.07
N PRO A 137 2.59 16.68 3.14
CA PRO A 137 2.36 16.41 1.72
C PRO A 137 3.43 15.46 1.17
N PHE A 138 3.07 14.63 0.19
CA PHE A 138 4.00 13.71 -0.44
C PHE A 138 3.64 13.41 -1.88
N GLU A 139 4.67 13.04 -2.65
CA GLU A 139 4.53 12.37 -3.94
C GLU A 139 5.31 11.06 -3.91
N ILE A 140 4.78 10.02 -4.51
CA ILE A 140 5.40 8.68 -4.48
C ILE A 140 6.85 8.72 -5.01
N ARG A 141 7.13 9.48 -6.05
CA ARG A 141 8.49 9.59 -6.59
C ARG A 141 9.48 10.11 -5.57
N GLN A 142 9.07 11.06 -4.74
CA GLN A 142 9.90 11.60 -3.67
C GLN A 142 10.13 10.58 -2.56
N LEU A 143 9.10 9.81 -2.20
CA LEU A 143 9.21 8.77 -1.18
C LEU A 143 10.22 7.69 -1.59
N LEU A 144 10.17 7.25 -2.84
CA LEU A 144 11.08 6.22 -3.35
C LEU A 144 12.52 6.71 -3.50
N SER A 145 12.73 8.01 -3.77
CA SER A 145 14.08 8.59 -3.87
C SER A 145 14.78 8.76 -2.52
N GLN A 146 14.03 8.92 -1.44
CA GLN A 146 14.58 9.03 -0.08
C GLN A 146 15.18 7.72 0.45
N GLY A 147 14.78 6.56 -0.10
CA GLY A 147 15.36 5.27 0.22
C GLY A 147 16.79 5.05 -0.31
N CYS A 148 17.29 5.93 -1.16
CA CYS A 148 18.64 5.86 -1.73
C CYS A 148 19.68 6.75 -1.03
N SER A 149 19.43 7.22 0.17
CA SER A 149 20.39 8.10 0.92
C SER A 149 21.45 7.32 1.72
N GLY A 150 21.86 6.16 1.25
CA GLY A 150 22.89 5.35 1.89
C GLY A 150 23.85 4.71 0.90
N ASN A 151 24.92 5.43 0.54
CA ASN A 151 26.17 4.87 0.02
C ASN A 151 26.06 3.92 -1.18
N CYS A 152 25.41 4.34 -2.26
CA CYS A 152 25.53 3.66 -3.56
C CYS A 152 26.84 4.05 -4.26
N GLY A 153 27.96 3.52 -3.77
CA GLY A 153 29.18 3.49 -4.56
C GLY A 153 28.99 2.49 -5.71
N GLY A 154 28.53 2.98 -6.87
CA GLY A 154 28.47 2.16 -8.06
C GLY A 154 27.23 2.24 -8.94
N CYS A 155 26.28 3.12 -8.66
CA CYS A 155 25.12 3.29 -9.54
C CYS A 155 25.43 4.33 -10.63
N SER A 156 25.76 3.88 -11.84
CA SER A 156 26.02 4.71 -13.02
C SER A 156 24.75 5.39 -13.61
N SER A 157 23.62 5.31 -12.94
CA SER A 157 22.33 5.86 -13.39
C SER A 157 21.94 7.18 -12.69
N CYS A 158 22.74 7.70 -11.78
CA CYS A 158 22.48 9.00 -11.13
C CYS A 158 23.22 10.14 -11.82
N LYS A 159 23.15 10.21 -13.15
CA LYS A 159 23.51 11.42 -13.90
C LYS A 159 22.28 11.84 -14.70
N HIS A 160 21.56 12.77 -14.12
CA HIS A 160 20.83 13.90 -14.70
C HIS A 160 19.81 14.43 -13.72
#